data_b2be499637cbda6903c93b8bebb7a872
#
_entry.id   b2be499637cbda6903c93b8bebb7a872
#
_cell.length_a   1.000
_cell.length_b   1.000
_cell.length_c   1.000
_cell.angle_alpha   90.00
_cell.angle_beta   90.00
_cell.angle_gamma   90.00
#
_symmetry.space_group_name_H-M   'P 1'
#
loop_
_entity.id
_entity.type
_entity.pdbx_description
1 polymer ?
#
loop_
_entity_poly.entity_id
_entity_poly.type
_entity_poly.pdbx_seq_one_letter_code
_entity_poly.pdbx_strand_id
1 'polypeptide(L)'
;DIPDDDRIIISVHAYEPYDFALNTEGRSQWQHDTQMIDSLMTELRERFTGKGIPVIIGEFGAMNKDNEADRAEWVEYYIKAASKAGIRCIWWDNGLFEGEGERFGLFDRHTYKCGYPKVLEGIQKGIE
;
A
#
# COMPACT_ATOMS: atom_id res chain seq x y z
N ASP A 1 5.89 5.28 23.82
CA ASP A 1 7.07 4.44 24.11
C ASP A 1 6.78 3.01 23.63
N ILE A 2 7.75 2.40 22.96
CA ILE A 2 7.65 0.99 22.53
C ILE A 2 8.13 0.14 23.72
N PRO A 3 7.37 -0.90 24.11
CA PRO A 3 7.84 -1.83 25.14
C PRO A 3 9.16 -2.50 24.74
N ASP A 4 10.01 -2.77 25.73
CA ASP A 4 11.27 -3.50 25.53
C ASP A 4 10.96 -5.02 25.48
N ASP A 5 10.55 -5.50 24.30
CA ASP A 5 10.19 -6.89 24.03
C ASP A 5 10.54 -7.22 22.57
N ASP A 6 11.35 -8.24 22.36
CA ASP A 6 11.83 -8.68 21.04
C ASP A 6 10.75 -9.37 20.17
N ARG A 7 9.58 -9.62 20.73
CA ARG A 7 8.42 -10.24 20.03
C ARG A 7 7.43 -9.24 19.46
N ILE A 8 7.76 -7.94 19.51
CA ILE A 8 6.88 -6.87 19.02
C ILE A 8 7.16 -6.59 17.55
N ILE A 9 6.08 -6.42 16.77
CA ILE A 9 6.08 -5.90 15.42
C ILE A 9 5.26 -4.61 15.42
N ILE A 10 5.83 -3.53 14.89
CA ILE A 10 5.09 -2.27 14.69
C ILE A 10 4.20 -2.42 13.46
N SER A 11 2.91 -2.18 13.63
CA SER A 11 1.96 -2.11 12.51
C SER A 11 1.52 -0.67 12.29
N VAL A 12 1.61 -0.21 11.04
CA VAL A 12 1.13 1.10 10.62
C VAL A 12 0.14 0.96 9.46
N HIS A 13 -0.78 1.93 9.31
CA HIS A 13 -1.63 2.07 8.15
C HIS A 13 -1.16 3.30 7.37
N ALA A 14 -0.93 3.18 6.07
CA ALA A 14 -0.36 4.25 5.29
C ALA A 14 -0.85 4.25 3.85
N TYR A 15 -1.43 5.37 3.41
CA TYR A 15 -2.06 5.56 2.10
C TYR A 15 -1.45 6.76 1.36
N GLU A 16 -0.12 6.72 1.21
CA GLU A 16 0.59 7.82 0.55
C GLU A 16 0.72 7.63 -0.97
N PRO A 17 0.52 8.67 -1.78
CA PRO A 17 0.00 10.00 -1.39
C PRO A 17 -1.51 9.94 -1.13
N TYR A 18 -1.97 10.55 -0.05
CA TYR A 18 -3.38 10.52 0.37
C TYR A 18 -4.36 10.90 -0.74
N ASP A 19 -4.06 11.97 -1.48
CA ASP A 19 -4.93 12.48 -2.53
C ASP A 19 -5.16 11.47 -3.68
N PHE A 20 -4.18 10.65 -3.99
CA PHE A 20 -4.32 9.56 -4.97
C PHE A 20 -4.96 8.31 -4.37
N ALA A 21 -4.47 7.90 -3.19
CA ALA A 21 -4.74 6.56 -2.66
C ALA A 21 -6.06 6.46 -1.87
N LEU A 22 -6.40 7.47 -1.04
CA LEU A 22 -7.50 7.38 -0.09
C LEU A 22 -8.56 8.48 -0.23
N ASN A 23 -8.24 9.66 -0.76
CA ASN A 23 -9.21 10.73 -0.93
C ASN A 23 -10.20 10.38 -2.05
N THR A 24 -11.50 10.21 -1.72
CA THR A 24 -12.56 9.89 -2.70
C THR A 24 -12.72 10.93 -3.80
N GLU A 25 -12.50 12.20 -3.45
CA GLU A 25 -12.56 13.34 -4.37
C GLU A 25 -11.20 13.70 -4.97
N GLY A 26 -10.17 12.93 -4.64
CA GLY A 26 -8.82 13.16 -5.08
C GLY A 26 -8.56 12.68 -6.51
N ARG A 27 -7.35 12.93 -6.97
CA ARG A 27 -6.93 12.59 -8.34
C ARG A 27 -6.97 11.09 -8.61
N SER A 28 -7.30 10.74 -9.85
CA SER A 28 -7.27 9.35 -10.35
C SER A 28 -5.94 8.99 -11.01
N GLN A 29 -5.15 9.97 -11.45
CA GLN A 29 -3.86 9.75 -12.11
C GLN A 29 -2.72 9.80 -11.10
N TRP A 30 -1.82 8.83 -11.19
CA TRP A 30 -0.57 8.88 -10.43
C TRP A 30 0.47 9.69 -11.17
N GLN A 31 0.89 10.80 -10.56
CA GLN A 31 1.84 11.73 -11.16
C GLN A 31 3.30 11.37 -10.88
N HIS A 32 3.57 10.14 -10.42
CA HIS A 32 4.91 9.68 -10.00
C HIS A 32 5.57 10.55 -8.92
N ASP A 33 4.75 11.17 -8.08
CA ASP A 33 5.18 11.95 -6.94
C ASP A 33 5.58 11.03 -5.77
N THR A 34 6.75 10.44 -5.90
CA THR A 34 7.25 9.41 -4.99
C THR A 34 7.71 9.95 -3.64
N GLN A 35 7.90 11.24 -3.52
CA GLN A 35 8.51 11.87 -2.34
C GLN A 35 7.83 11.52 -1.01
N MET A 36 6.49 11.46 -0.99
CA MET A 36 5.75 11.11 0.23
C MET A 36 5.98 9.66 0.64
N ILE A 37 5.99 8.75 -0.35
CA ILE A 37 6.28 7.33 -0.13
C ILE A 37 7.72 7.16 0.37
N ASP A 38 8.68 7.80 -0.28
CA ASP A 38 10.09 7.71 0.08
C ASP A 38 10.37 8.29 1.47
N SER A 39 9.71 9.40 1.82
CA SER A 39 9.81 10.02 3.15
C SER A 39 9.24 9.10 4.22
N LEU A 40 8.08 8.48 3.99
CA LEU A 40 7.48 7.51 4.90
C LEU A 40 8.42 6.31 5.13
N MET A 41 8.95 5.72 4.05
CA MET A 41 9.84 4.56 4.17
C MET A 41 11.16 4.91 4.88
N THR A 42 11.68 6.11 4.65
CA THR A 42 12.87 6.62 5.34
C THR A 42 12.59 6.79 6.83
N GLU A 43 11.48 7.43 7.19
CA GLU A 43 11.11 7.63 8.60
C GLU A 43 10.93 6.29 9.33
N LEU A 44 10.21 5.35 8.73
CA LEU A 44 9.99 4.03 9.34
C LEU A 44 11.30 3.25 9.51
N ARG A 45 12.21 3.36 8.54
CA ARG A 45 13.52 2.75 8.63
C ARG A 45 14.38 3.37 9.73
N GLU A 46 14.46 4.68 9.79
CA GLU A 46 15.27 5.39 10.81
C GLU A 46 14.75 5.16 12.23
N ARG A 47 13.43 5.12 12.37
CA ARG A 47 12.81 4.93 13.69
C ARG A 47 12.85 3.48 14.16
N PHE A 48 12.72 2.51 13.26
CA PHE A 48 12.43 1.12 13.61
C PHE A 48 13.33 0.09 12.91
N THR A 49 13.15 -0.18 11.61
CA THR A 49 13.80 -1.32 10.96
C THR A 49 15.33 -1.19 10.95
N GLY A 50 15.86 0.01 10.84
CA GLY A 50 17.31 0.28 10.94
C GLY A 50 17.89 0.02 12.34
N LYS A 51 17.04 -0.13 13.36
CA LYS A 51 17.39 -0.47 14.74
C LYS A 51 17.01 -1.92 15.10
N GLY A 52 16.60 -2.71 14.12
CA GLY A 52 16.22 -4.11 14.33
C GLY A 52 14.80 -4.31 14.85
N ILE A 53 13.96 -3.26 14.90
CA ILE A 53 12.54 -3.36 15.29
C ILE A 53 11.72 -3.65 14.03
N PRO A 54 11.05 -4.81 13.92
CA PRO A 54 10.25 -5.15 12.76
C PRO A 54 9.06 -4.21 12.55
N VAL A 55 8.79 -3.86 11.28
CA VAL A 55 7.64 -3.05 10.86
C VAL A 55 6.88 -3.77 9.76
N ILE A 56 5.57 -3.68 9.83
CA ILE A 56 4.64 -4.04 8.76
C ILE A 56 3.73 -2.86 8.44
N ILE A 57 3.52 -2.58 7.16
CA ILE A 57 2.40 -1.75 6.73
C ILE A 57 1.19 -2.69 6.64
N GLY A 58 0.46 -2.76 7.76
CA GLY A 58 -0.66 -3.68 7.95
C GLY A 58 -1.88 -3.34 7.12
N GLU A 59 -1.88 -2.13 6.55
CA GLU A 59 -2.94 -1.66 5.68
C GLU A 59 -2.40 -0.58 4.73
N PHE A 60 -2.48 -0.85 3.43
CA PHE A 60 -2.20 0.10 2.36
C PHE A 60 -3.02 -0.25 1.12
N GLY A 61 -3.16 0.68 0.20
CA GLY A 61 -3.87 0.48 -1.05
C GLY A 61 -4.11 1.79 -1.78
N ALA A 62 -4.61 1.70 -3.00
CA ALA A 62 -5.17 2.82 -3.72
C ALA A 62 -6.56 2.43 -4.20
N MET A 63 -7.58 3.23 -3.85
CA MET A 63 -8.93 2.90 -4.23
C MET A 63 -9.15 3.06 -5.74
N ASN A 64 -10.10 2.28 -6.25
CA ASN A 64 -10.47 2.33 -7.64
C ASN A 64 -11.21 3.62 -7.99
N LYS A 65 -10.64 4.37 -8.92
CA LYS A 65 -11.18 5.58 -9.56
C LYS A 65 -11.18 5.40 -11.09
N ASP A 66 -11.47 4.15 -11.55
CA ASP A 66 -11.39 3.73 -12.95
C ASP A 66 -9.98 3.91 -13.55
N ASN A 67 -8.94 3.62 -12.75
CA ASN A 67 -7.54 3.94 -12.96
C ASN A 67 -6.61 2.74 -12.70
N GLU A 68 -6.97 1.55 -13.17
CA GLU A 68 -6.22 0.31 -12.88
C GLU A 68 -4.73 0.40 -13.23
N ALA A 69 -4.39 1.04 -14.38
CA ALA A 69 -3.00 1.17 -14.82
C ALA A 69 -2.18 2.02 -13.84
N ASP A 70 -2.71 3.17 -13.44
CA ASP A 70 -2.05 4.06 -12.46
C ASP A 70 -1.85 3.38 -11.10
N ARG A 71 -2.86 2.62 -10.66
CA ARG A 71 -2.79 1.83 -9.41
C ARG A 71 -1.72 0.75 -9.50
N ALA A 72 -1.56 0.11 -10.66
CA ALA A 72 -0.56 -0.93 -10.88
C ALA A 72 0.86 -0.37 -10.80
N GLU A 73 1.13 0.76 -11.45
CA GLU A 73 2.44 1.42 -11.38
C GLU A 73 2.74 1.95 -9.98
N TRP A 74 1.74 2.55 -9.32
CA TRP A 74 1.87 3.05 -7.96
C TRP A 74 2.19 1.91 -6.97
N VAL A 75 1.46 0.79 -7.02
CA VAL A 75 1.65 -0.32 -6.07
C VAL A 75 3.01 -0.99 -6.25
N GLU A 76 3.46 -1.15 -7.49
CA GLU A 76 4.80 -1.66 -7.80
C GLU A 76 5.87 -0.79 -7.12
N TYR A 77 5.80 0.53 -7.31
CA TYR A 77 6.74 1.47 -6.69
C TYR A 77 6.68 1.41 -5.16
N TYR A 78 5.46 1.45 -4.60
CA TYR A 78 5.25 1.45 -3.16
C TYR A 78 5.86 0.23 -2.48
N ILE A 79 5.60 -0.95 -3.01
CA ILE A 79 6.12 -2.21 -2.44
C ILE A 79 7.64 -2.29 -2.61
N LYS A 80 8.21 -1.86 -3.74
CA LYS A 80 9.67 -1.77 -3.93
C LYS A 80 10.33 -0.86 -2.89
N ALA A 81 9.75 0.31 -2.64
CA ALA A 81 10.25 1.25 -1.63
C ALA A 81 10.18 0.65 -0.21
N ALA A 82 9.05 0.03 0.14
CA ALA A 82 8.88 -0.66 1.42
C ALA A 82 9.87 -1.81 1.59
N SER A 83 10.05 -2.65 0.57
CA SER A 83 10.99 -3.77 0.60
C SER A 83 12.44 -3.32 0.83
N LYS A 84 12.87 -2.22 0.19
CA LYS A 84 14.19 -1.60 0.42
C LYS A 84 14.37 -1.10 1.87
N ALA A 85 13.29 -0.70 2.51
CA ALA A 85 13.28 -0.29 3.91
C ALA A 85 13.17 -1.48 4.90
N GLY A 86 13.06 -2.72 4.40
CA GLY A 86 12.88 -3.92 5.22
C GLY A 86 11.44 -4.10 5.73
N ILE A 87 10.46 -3.52 5.05
CA ILE A 87 9.05 -3.48 5.45
C ILE A 87 8.22 -4.35 4.50
N ARG A 88 7.23 -5.06 5.05
CA ARG A 88 6.23 -5.80 4.27
C ARG A 88 4.90 -5.06 4.32
N CYS A 89 4.10 -5.23 3.24
CA CYS A 89 2.82 -4.53 3.08
C CYS A 89 1.69 -5.54 2.92
N ILE A 90 0.51 -5.21 3.47
CA ILE A 90 -0.73 -5.96 3.30
C ILE A 90 -1.72 -5.05 2.58
N TRP A 91 -2.20 -5.48 1.40
CA TRP A 91 -3.22 -4.75 0.66
C TRP A 91 -4.53 -4.73 1.43
N TRP A 92 -5.12 -3.54 1.57
CA TRP A 92 -6.46 -3.38 2.11
C TRP A 92 -7.51 -3.77 1.06
N ASP A 93 -8.09 -4.94 1.20
CA ASP A 93 -9.18 -5.42 0.35
C ASP A 93 -10.47 -5.49 1.16
N ASN A 94 -11.32 -4.45 1.03
CA ASN A 94 -12.62 -4.40 1.70
C ASN A 94 -13.74 -5.14 0.92
N GLY A 95 -13.41 -5.71 -0.25
CA GLY A 95 -14.37 -6.42 -1.10
C GLY A 95 -15.34 -5.50 -1.85
N LEU A 96 -15.17 -4.17 -1.79
CA LEU A 96 -16.03 -3.22 -2.47
C LEU A 96 -15.47 -2.87 -3.86
N PHE A 97 -16.20 -3.22 -4.92
CA PHE A 97 -15.82 -2.96 -6.33
C PHE A 97 -16.60 -1.82 -6.96
N GLU A 98 -17.85 -1.65 -6.56
CA GLU A 98 -18.81 -0.72 -7.17
C GLU A 98 -19.52 0.10 -6.10
N GLY A 99 -20.25 1.14 -6.51
CA GLY A 99 -21.01 2.01 -5.63
C GLY A 99 -20.21 3.21 -5.13
N GLU A 100 -20.80 3.93 -4.18
CA GLU A 100 -20.18 5.08 -3.55
C GLU A 100 -19.22 4.66 -2.43
N GLY A 101 -18.18 5.46 -2.18
CA GLY A 101 -17.23 5.28 -1.10
C GLY A 101 -15.91 4.66 -1.52
N GLU A 102 -15.24 4.05 -0.58
CA GLU A 102 -13.87 3.55 -0.71
C GLU A 102 -13.83 2.16 -1.37
N ARG A 103 -13.57 2.13 -2.67
CA ARG A 103 -13.55 0.91 -3.50
C ARG A 103 -12.15 0.31 -3.53
N PHE A 104 -11.81 -0.53 -2.55
CA PHE A 104 -10.51 -1.20 -2.45
C PHE A 104 -10.54 -2.69 -2.83
N GLY A 105 -11.69 -3.21 -3.28
CA GLY A 105 -11.81 -4.61 -3.68
C GLY A 105 -10.76 -5.00 -4.72
N LEU A 106 -10.06 -6.10 -4.48
CA LEU A 106 -9.08 -6.68 -5.39
C LEU A 106 -9.51 -8.10 -5.79
N PHE A 107 -9.95 -8.91 -4.83
CA PHE A 107 -10.47 -10.24 -5.08
C PHE A 107 -11.97 -10.34 -4.80
N ASP A 108 -12.72 -10.78 -5.79
CA ASP A 108 -14.13 -11.10 -5.63
C ASP A 108 -14.25 -12.39 -4.81
N ARG A 109 -14.82 -12.28 -3.62
CA ARG A 109 -14.97 -13.38 -2.67
C ARG A 109 -16.06 -14.39 -3.06
N HIS A 110 -16.92 -14.07 -4.03
CA HIS A 110 -17.95 -14.97 -4.55
C HIS A 110 -17.43 -15.80 -5.72
N THR A 111 -16.66 -15.19 -6.62
CA THR A 111 -16.14 -15.85 -7.81
C THR A 111 -14.70 -16.32 -7.65
N TYR A 112 -14.00 -15.92 -6.59
CA TYR A 112 -12.59 -16.18 -6.32
C TYR A 112 -11.65 -15.66 -7.42
N LYS A 113 -12.05 -14.59 -8.10
CA LYS A 113 -11.26 -13.99 -9.18
C LYS A 113 -10.71 -12.65 -8.78
N CYS A 114 -9.52 -12.34 -9.29
CA CYS A 114 -8.96 -11.00 -9.21
C CYS A 114 -9.73 -10.06 -10.15
N GLY A 115 -10.28 -8.98 -9.60
CA GLY A 115 -11.00 -7.96 -10.38
C GLY A 115 -10.07 -7.02 -11.14
N TYR A 116 -8.83 -6.85 -10.66
CA TYR A 116 -7.84 -5.91 -11.20
C TYR A 116 -6.48 -6.61 -11.41
N PRO A 117 -6.34 -7.40 -12.49
CA PRO A 117 -5.15 -8.22 -12.72
C PRO A 117 -3.86 -7.41 -12.88
N LYS A 118 -3.91 -6.17 -13.41
CA LYS A 118 -2.72 -5.31 -13.51
C LYS A 118 -2.24 -4.85 -12.14
N VAL A 119 -3.16 -4.56 -11.21
CA VAL A 119 -2.78 -4.23 -9.83
C VAL A 119 -2.11 -5.43 -9.16
N LEU A 120 -2.64 -6.64 -9.33
CA LEU A 120 -2.02 -7.86 -8.81
C LEU A 120 -0.62 -8.08 -9.40
N GLU A 121 -0.45 -7.87 -10.71
CA GLU A 121 0.86 -7.92 -11.38
C GLU A 121 1.83 -6.88 -10.79
N GLY A 122 1.37 -5.65 -10.55
CA GLY A 122 2.17 -4.61 -9.90
C GLY A 122 2.62 -5.00 -8.49
N ILE A 123 1.73 -5.62 -7.70
CA ILE A 123 2.09 -6.19 -6.38
C ILE A 123 3.20 -7.24 -6.51
N GLN A 124 3.07 -8.16 -7.46
CA GLN A 124 4.06 -9.22 -7.68
C GLN A 124 5.41 -8.66 -8.10
N LYS A 125 5.45 -7.72 -9.05
CA LYS A 125 6.67 -7.04 -9.49
C LYS A 125 7.34 -6.22 -8.37
N GLY A 126 6.54 -5.67 -7.48
CA GLY A 126 7.05 -4.92 -6.33
C GLY A 126 7.80 -5.78 -5.32
N ILE A 127 7.51 -7.08 -5.26
CA ILE A 127 8.15 -8.05 -4.33
C ILE A 127 9.49 -8.57 -4.90
N GLU A 128 9.63 -8.62 -6.21
CA GLU A 128 10.86 -9.06 -6.91
C GLU A 128 12.03 -8.09 -6.69
#